data_0f40ea5435c1505ccf9363807474e591
#
_entry.id   0f40ea5435c1505ccf9363807474e591
#
_cell.length_a   1.000
_cell.length_b   1.000
_cell.length_c   1.000
_cell.angle_alpha   90.00
_cell.angle_beta   90.00
_cell.angle_gamma   90.00
#
_symmetry.space_group_name_H-M   'P 1'
#
loop_
_entity.id
_entity.type
_entity.pdbx_description
1 polymer ?
#
loop_
_entity_poly.entity_id
_entity_poly.type
_entity_poly.pdbx_seq_one_letter_code
_entity_poly.pdbx_strand_id
1 'polypeptide(L)'
;AFREKSAHGASVYRLSTRGATSTTAQYLADTENAADLVGGVELGEMDPMLAGVLTDLSMAGTLDTSFNLGTLILEQIGGVARLHKKRVEQAGFAVLKSPDVPSLLIETGFISNPEEAERLATPAYQDKMARAIRRGIQSWFARQPPPGTLLAWQRERGGSEVTIVAGDTLSEIAERYGVTVASIKQSNGLGRDVIFVGQTLVIPEG
;
A
#
# COMPACT_ATOMS: atom_id res chain seq x y z
N ALA A 1 -15.84 10.20 16.67
CA ALA A 1 -15.46 11.34 15.80
C ALA A 1 -14.54 12.29 16.59
N PHE A 2 -13.55 12.85 15.92
CA PHE A 2 -12.63 13.81 16.53
C PHE A 2 -13.40 15.04 17.04
N ARG A 3 -13.08 15.54 18.24
CA ARG A 3 -13.87 16.60 18.88
C ARG A 3 -13.74 17.98 18.20
N GLU A 4 -12.64 18.22 17.50
CA GLU A 4 -12.38 19.49 16.85
C GLU A 4 -12.91 19.51 15.42
N LYS A 5 -13.88 20.38 15.15
CA LYS A 5 -14.42 20.61 13.80
C LYS A 5 -13.40 21.21 12.82
N SER A 6 -12.31 21.76 13.33
CA SER A 6 -11.21 22.34 12.55
C SER A 6 -10.23 21.27 12.04
N ALA A 7 -10.24 20.04 12.58
CA ALA A 7 -9.40 18.96 12.10
C ALA A 7 -9.79 18.60 10.65
N HIS A 8 -8.79 18.46 9.80
CA HIS A 8 -8.97 18.14 8.38
C HIS A 8 -7.74 17.45 7.80
N GLY A 9 -7.94 16.77 6.69
CA GLY A 9 -6.90 16.10 5.93
C GLY A 9 -6.74 14.63 6.24
N ALA A 10 -6.22 13.90 5.27
CA ALA A 10 -5.93 12.46 5.39
C ALA A 10 -4.64 12.20 6.16
N SER A 11 -4.54 11.04 6.79
CA SER A 11 -3.37 10.59 7.54
C SER A 11 -3.14 9.09 7.35
N VAL A 12 -1.88 8.67 7.51
CA VAL A 12 -1.50 7.26 7.54
C VAL A 12 -0.76 6.99 8.84
N TYR A 13 -1.15 5.92 9.52
CA TYR A 13 -0.57 5.51 10.80
C TYR A 13 -0.05 4.07 10.71
N ARG A 14 1.04 3.81 11.44
CA ARG A 14 1.55 2.47 11.72
C ARG A 14 1.56 2.18 13.21
N LEU A 15 1.71 0.92 13.58
CA LEU A 15 1.94 0.53 14.96
C LEU A 15 3.25 1.11 15.50
N SER A 16 3.26 1.52 16.76
CA SER A 16 4.45 1.82 17.54
C SER A 16 4.41 1.05 18.86
N THR A 17 5.55 0.47 19.22
CA THR A 17 5.81 -0.12 20.55
C THR A 17 6.46 0.88 21.50
N ARG A 18 6.86 2.07 21.03
CA ARG A 18 7.61 3.09 21.78
C ARG A 18 6.82 4.36 22.10
N GLY A 19 5.50 4.38 21.79
CA GLY A 19 4.63 5.54 22.00
C GLY A 19 4.24 6.27 20.71
N ALA A 20 3.42 7.31 20.86
CA ALA A 20 2.85 8.06 19.75
C ALA A 20 3.76 9.20 19.30
N THR A 21 3.71 9.52 17.99
CA THR A 21 4.47 10.65 17.39
C THR A 21 3.79 11.98 17.59
N SER A 22 2.50 11.99 17.91
CA SER A 22 1.73 13.21 18.16
C SER A 22 0.57 12.94 19.13
N THR A 23 0.04 14.01 19.72
CA THR A 23 -1.16 13.94 20.58
C THR A 23 -2.38 13.47 19.80
N THR A 24 -2.49 13.81 18.51
CA THR A 24 -3.54 13.32 17.61
C THR A 24 -3.42 11.81 17.41
N ALA A 25 -2.21 11.30 17.16
CA ALA A 25 -1.96 9.88 17.00
C ALA A 25 -2.27 9.10 18.30
N GLN A 26 -1.91 9.64 19.46
CA GLN A 26 -2.27 9.06 20.76
C GLN A 26 -3.79 9.00 20.96
N TYR A 27 -4.47 10.11 20.73
CA TYR A 27 -5.93 10.20 20.89
C TYR A 27 -6.66 9.19 19.97
N LEU A 28 -6.23 9.08 18.71
CA LEU A 28 -6.81 8.11 17.79
C LEU A 28 -6.56 6.67 18.25
N ALA A 29 -5.35 6.34 18.67
CA ALA A 29 -5.04 5.01 19.19
C ALA A 29 -5.89 4.65 20.41
N ASP A 30 -6.05 5.58 21.35
CA ASP A 30 -6.88 5.37 22.54
C ASP A 30 -8.36 5.17 22.17
N THR A 31 -8.85 5.90 21.16
CA THR A 31 -10.23 5.78 20.67
C THR A 31 -10.48 4.46 19.96
N GLU A 32 -9.60 4.05 19.06
CA GLU A 32 -9.69 2.79 18.32
C GLU A 32 -9.54 1.59 19.27
N ASN A 33 -8.56 1.61 20.17
CA ASN A 33 -8.36 0.56 21.15
C ASN A 33 -9.57 0.40 22.10
N ALA A 34 -10.24 1.50 22.44
CA ALA A 34 -11.46 1.44 23.25
C ALA A 34 -12.65 0.84 22.50
N ALA A 35 -12.71 1.04 21.16
CA ALA A 35 -13.72 0.42 20.31
C ALA A 35 -13.51 -1.10 20.16
N ASP A 36 -12.25 -1.54 20.06
CA ASP A 36 -11.87 -2.96 19.94
C ASP A 36 -12.18 -3.77 21.20
N LEU A 37 -12.12 -3.16 22.39
CA LEU A 37 -12.48 -3.81 23.67
C LEU A 37 -13.95 -4.27 23.73
N VAL A 38 -14.81 -3.73 22.91
CA VAL A 38 -16.23 -4.13 22.83
C VAL A 38 -16.41 -5.41 21.99
N GLY A 39 -15.40 -5.78 21.19
CA GLY A 39 -15.44 -6.94 20.27
C GLY A 39 -14.69 -8.20 20.72
N GLY A 40 -14.10 -8.20 21.89
CA GLY A 40 -13.34 -9.25 22.61
C GLY A 40 -12.89 -10.49 21.81
N VAL A 41 -11.62 -10.54 21.36
CA VAL A 41 -10.92 -11.79 21.03
C VAL A 41 -9.76 -11.95 21.99
N GLU A 42 -9.85 -12.95 22.90
CA GLU A 42 -8.75 -13.37 23.75
C GLU A 42 -7.71 -14.14 22.90
N LEU A 43 -6.48 -13.64 22.87
CA LEU A 43 -5.34 -14.35 22.29
C LEU A 43 -4.83 -15.39 23.32
N GLY A 44 -4.95 -16.66 22.96
CA GLY A 44 -4.53 -17.79 23.79
C GLY A 44 -3.02 -17.82 24.05
N GLU A 45 -2.68 -18.47 25.18
CA GLU A 45 -1.34 -18.57 25.78
C GLU A 45 -0.32 -19.29 24.88
N MET A 46 0.82 -18.65 24.62
CA MET A 46 2.06 -19.27 24.11
C MET A 46 3.22 -18.96 25.08
N ASP A 47 4.15 -19.93 25.21
CA ASP A 47 5.32 -19.89 26.10
C ASP A 47 6.17 -18.62 25.88
N PRO A 48 6.48 -17.84 26.97
CA PRO A 48 6.90 -16.44 26.84
C PRO A 48 8.33 -16.19 26.37
N MET A 49 9.27 -17.11 26.49
CA MET A 49 10.70 -16.80 26.37
C MET A 49 11.30 -17.01 24.96
N LEU A 50 10.90 -18.06 24.25
CA LEU A 50 11.37 -18.30 22.87
C LEU A 50 10.52 -17.58 21.83
N ALA A 51 9.24 -17.44 22.09
CA ALA A 51 8.30 -16.67 21.28
C ALA A 51 8.65 -15.17 21.27
N GLY A 52 9.16 -14.62 22.37
CA GLY A 52 9.46 -13.19 22.51
C GLY A 52 10.51 -12.69 21.51
N VAL A 53 11.66 -13.36 21.39
CA VAL A 53 12.78 -12.88 20.54
C VAL A 53 12.45 -13.02 19.04
N LEU A 54 11.81 -14.11 18.64
CA LEU A 54 11.39 -14.31 17.23
C LEU A 54 10.24 -13.37 16.88
N THR A 55 9.31 -13.14 17.81
CA THR A 55 8.21 -12.20 17.66
C THR A 55 8.72 -10.75 17.54
N ASP A 56 9.68 -10.35 18.35
CA ASP A 56 10.27 -9.01 18.31
C ASP A 56 11.01 -8.75 17.00
N LEU A 57 11.74 -9.73 16.48
CA LEU A 57 12.44 -9.62 15.20
C LEU A 57 11.48 -9.56 14.01
N SER A 58 10.47 -10.44 14.01
CA SER A 58 9.40 -10.43 13.00
C SER A 58 8.62 -9.11 13.04
N MET A 59 8.26 -8.65 14.25
CA MET A 59 7.59 -7.38 14.46
C MET A 59 8.42 -6.19 13.95
N ALA A 60 9.74 -6.19 14.14
CA ALA A 60 10.60 -5.12 13.63
C ALA A 60 10.56 -5.02 12.10
N GLY A 61 10.70 -6.15 11.40
CA GLY A 61 10.60 -6.21 9.93
C GLY A 61 9.22 -5.77 9.41
N THR A 62 8.17 -6.20 10.09
CA THR A 62 6.78 -5.83 9.76
C THR A 62 6.52 -4.33 9.97
N LEU A 63 7.06 -3.74 11.04
CA LEU A 63 6.96 -2.30 11.30
C LEU A 63 7.69 -1.46 10.25
N ASP A 64 8.88 -1.88 9.81
CA ASP A 64 9.63 -1.17 8.76
C ASP A 64 8.93 -1.27 7.41
N THR A 65 8.40 -2.44 7.08
CA THR A 65 7.58 -2.63 5.87
C THR A 65 6.33 -1.75 5.90
N SER A 66 5.62 -1.71 7.03
CA SER A 66 4.46 -0.82 7.22
C SER A 66 4.83 0.65 7.04
N PHE A 67 5.97 1.10 7.58
CA PHE A 67 6.41 2.48 7.42
C PHE A 67 6.67 2.85 5.96
N ASN A 68 7.40 2.01 5.24
CA ASN A 68 7.75 2.25 3.84
C ASN A 68 6.52 2.21 2.93
N LEU A 69 5.66 1.21 3.10
CA LEU A 69 4.38 1.11 2.39
C LEU A 69 3.48 2.32 2.69
N GLY A 70 3.38 2.71 3.97
CA GLY A 70 2.60 3.87 4.40
C GLY A 70 3.08 5.18 3.78
N THR A 71 4.41 5.33 3.60
CA THR A 71 5.00 6.51 2.95
C THR A 71 4.56 6.61 1.49
N LEU A 72 4.61 5.52 0.73
CA LEU A 72 4.16 5.50 -0.66
C LEU A 72 2.66 5.77 -0.79
N ILE A 73 1.85 5.22 0.11
CA ILE A 73 0.40 5.49 0.14
C ILE A 73 0.15 6.96 0.45
N LEU A 74 0.82 7.52 1.45
CA LEU A 74 0.66 8.93 1.86
C LEU A 74 1.01 9.91 0.73
N GLU A 75 2.09 9.63 -0.02
CA GLU A 75 2.47 10.40 -1.21
C GLU A 75 1.34 10.43 -2.25
N GLN A 76 0.75 9.27 -2.56
CA GLN A 76 -0.35 9.18 -3.51
C GLN A 76 -1.62 9.87 -3.04
N ILE A 77 -1.93 9.75 -1.74
CA ILE A 77 -3.07 10.45 -1.13
C ILE A 77 -2.86 11.97 -1.19
N GLY A 78 -1.64 12.45 -0.98
CA GLY A 78 -1.29 13.86 -1.05
C GLY A 78 -1.58 14.52 -2.42
N GLY A 79 -1.63 13.74 -3.50
CA GLY A 79 -2.06 14.20 -4.83
C GLY A 79 -3.58 14.33 -5.00
N VAL A 80 -4.38 13.82 -4.06
CA VAL A 80 -5.85 13.77 -4.15
C VAL A 80 -6.51 14.57 -3.03
N ALA A 81 -5.93 14.56 -1.85
CA ALA A 81 -6.46 15.16 -0.63
C ALA A 81 -5.40 15.97 0.10
N ARG A 82 -5.86 16.95 0.88
CA ARG A 82 -4.99 17.60 1.86
C ARG A 82 -4.55 16.56 2.90
N LEU A 83 -3.28 16.61 3.27
CA LEU A 83 -2.75 15.76 4.33
C LEU A 83 -2.84 16.48 5.67
N HIS A 84 -3.29 15.78 6.71
CA HIS A 84 -3.25 16.26 8.10
C HIS A 84 -1.80 16.34 8.59
N LYS A 85 -1.00 15.32 8.29
CA LYS A 85 0.44 15.29 8.49
C LYS A 85 1.15 14.82 7.21
N LYS A 86 2.31 15.41 6.91
CA LYS A 86 3.11 15.09 5.72
C LYS A 86 4.03 13.88 5.90
N ARG A 87 3.85 13.13 6.98
CA ARG A 87 4.63 11.92 7.31
C ARG A 87 3.72 10.85 7.88
N VAL A 88 4.13 9.61 7.77
CA VAL A 88 3.48 8.50 8.47
C VAL A 88 3.64 8.72 9.98
N GLU A 89 2.54 8.71 10.68
CA GLU A 89 2.51 8.81 12.14
C GLU A 89 2.47 7.42 12.77
N GLN A 90 2.65 7.34 14.07
CA GLN A 90 2.64 6.07 14.80
C GLN A 90 2.07 6.22 16.19
N ALA A 91 1.39 5.19 16.67
CA ALA A 91 0.92 5.05 18.04
C ALA A 91 0.65 3.57 18.38
N GLY A 92 0.21 3.30 19.59
CA GLY A 92 -0.06 1.96 20.09
C GLY A 92 -1.40 1.38 19.65
N PHE A 93 -1.69 1.33 18.34
CA PHE A 93 -2.93 0.78 17.79
C PHE A 93 -2.99 -0.74 17.99
N ALA A 94 -3.94 -1.23 18.77
CA ALA A 94 -4.12 -2.65 19.03
C ALA A 94 -4.50 -3.42 17.76
N VAL A 95 -5.36 -2.87 16.94
CA VAL A 95 -5.81 -3.43 15.65
C VAL A 95 -4.67 -3.67 14.66
N LEU A 96 -3.54 -2.98 14.80
CA LEU A 96 -2.37 -3.15 13.94
C LEU A 96 -1.32 -4.11 14.49
N LYS A 97 -1.59 -4.76 15.63
CA LYS A 97 -0.66 -5.73 16.24
C LYS A 97 -0.72 -7.06 15.49
N SER A 98 0.14 -7.19 14.49
CA SER A 98 0.37 -8.44 13.78
C SER A 98 1.88 -8.63 13.60
N PRO A 99 2.47 -9.73 14.08
CA PRO A 99 3.90 -9.98 13.88
C PRO A 99 4.24 -10.31 12.43
N ASP A 100 3.30 -10.88 11.67
CA ASP A 100 3.55 -11.47 10.36
C ASP A 100 3.01 -10.63 9.19
N VAL A 101 2.11 -9.68 9.48
CA VAL A 101 1.41 -8.91 8.43
C VAL A 101 1.67 -7.42 8.61
N PRO A 102 2.34 -6.77 7.64
CA PRO A 102 2.46 -5.31 7.63
C PRO A 102 1.09 -4.65 7.61
N SER A 103 0.81 -3.83 8.61
CA SER A 103 -0.51 -3.27 8.85
C SER A 103 -0.46 -1.75 8.96
N LEU A 104 -1.48 -1.07 8.43
CA LEU A 104 -1.62 0.38 8.41
C LEU A 104 -3.05 0.78 8.72
N LEU A 105 -3.22 1.90 9.42
CA LEU A 105 -4.48 2.61 9.52
C LEU A 105 -4.43 3.83 8.61
N ILE A 106 -5.41 3.97 7.73
CA ILE A 106 -5.53 5.09 6.79
C ILE A 106 -6.80 5.87 7.11
N GLU A 107 -6.62 7.07 7.65
CA GLU A 107 -7.69 8.03 7.85
C GLU A 107 -7.86 8.88 6.59
N THR A 108 -8.97 8.74 5.90
CA THR A 108 -9.22 9.42 4.62
C THR A 108 -9.71 10.85 4.78
N GLY A 109 -10.08 11.26 5.99
CA GLY A 109 -10.53 12.58 6.39
C GLY A 109 -11.32 12.56 7.69
N PHE A 110 -11.74 13.71 8.16
CA PHE A 110 -12.46 13.88 9.41
C PHE A 110 -13.95 14.17 9.17
N ILE A 111 -14.84 13.23 9.47
CA ILE A 111 -16.31 13.42 9.35
C ILE A 111 -16.87 14.46 10.33
N SER A 112 -16.10 14.85 11.36
CA SER A 112 -16.43 15.99 12.24
C SER A 112 -16.28 17.35 11.55
N ASN A 113 -15.54 17.41 10.42
CA ASN A 113 -15.43 18.57 9.55
C ASN A 113 -16.51 18.49 8.47
N PRO A 114 -17.47 19.47 8.39
CA PRO A 114 -18.59 19.39 7.46
C PRO A 114 -18.16 19.31 5.98
N GLU A 115 -17.13 20.05 5.57
CA GLU A 115 -16.64 20.05 4.19
C GLU A 115 -16.02 18.70 3.81
N GLU A 116 -15.30 18.07 4.73
CA GLU A 116 -14.74 16.74 4.50
C GLU A 116 -15.82 15.67 4.52
N ALA A 117 -16.79 15.76 5.43
CA ALA A 117 -17.91 14.82 5.48
C ALA A 117 -18.70 14.84 4.17
N GLU A 118 -19.01 16.02 3.63
CA GLU A 118 -19.69 16.17 2.34
C GLU A 118 -18.85 15.54 1.19
N ARG A 119 -17.56 15.84 1.15
CA ARG A 119 -16.65 15.32 0.14
C ARG A 119 -16.52 13.79 0.21
N LEU A 120 -16.34 13.24 1.42
CA LEU A 120 -16.24 11.80 1.66
C LEU A 120 -17.51 11.04 1.28
N ALA A 121 -18.66 11.69 1.31
CA ALA A 121 -19.94 11.10 0.89
C ALA A 121 -20.07 10.98 -0.65
N THR A 122 -19.20 11.63 -1.44
CA THR A 122 -19.32 11.61 -2.91
C THR A 122 -18.61 10.39 -3.52
N PRO A 123 -19.27 9.60 -4.40
CA PRO A 123 -18.66 8.45 -5.06
C PRO A 123 -17.38 8.80 -5.86
N ALA A 124 -17.36 9.97 -6.51
CA ALA A 124 -16.21 10.43 -7.27
C ALA A 124 -14.96 10.65 -6.40
N TYR A 125 -15.13 11.15 -5.18
CA TYR A 125 -14.01 11.33 -4.25
C TYR A 125 -13.56 9.99 -3.65
N GLN A 126 -14.50 9.11 -3.32
CA GLN A 126 -14.21 7.76 -2.84
C GLN A 126 -13.37 6.98 -3.87
N ASP A 127 -13.75 7.03 -5.15
CA ASP A 127 -12.99 6.38 -6.23
C ASP A 127 -11.58 6.98 -6.39
N LYS A 128 -11.44 8.31 -6.36
CA LYS A 128 -10.12 8.97 -6.40
C LYS A 128 -9.23 8.53 -5.23
N MET A 129 -9.77 8.48 -4.03
CA MET A 129 -9.05 8.07 -2.82
C MET A 129 -8.64 6.59 -2.91
N ALA A 130 -9.56 5.71 -3.29
CA ALA A 130 -9.29 4.29 -3.46
C ALA A 130 -8.18 4.04 -4.51
N ARG A 131 -8.22 4.75 -5.64
CA ARG A 131 -7.16 4.68 -6.67
C ARG A 131 -5.81 5.18 -6.16
N ALA A 132 -5.78 6.23 -5.33
CA ALA A 132 -4.54 6.72 -4.73
C ALA A 132 -3.93 5.68 -3.80
N ILE A 133 -4.72 5.10 -2.90
CA ILE A 133 -4.28 4.03 -2.00
C ILE A 133 -3.76 2.84 -2.81
N ARG A 134 -4.52 2.40 -3.82
CA ARG A 134 -4.12 1.30 -4.72
C ARG A 134 -2.78 1.57 -5.39
N ARG A 135 -2.54 2.78 -5.93
CA ARG A 135 -1.25 3.12 -6.55
C ARG A 135 -0.09 3.03 -5.57
N GLY A 136 -0.26 3.49 -4.34
CA GLY A 136 0.76 3.35 -3.29
C GLY A 136 1.10 1.89 -3.01
N ILE A 137 0.08 1.02 -2.88
CA ILE A 137 0.25 -0.42 -2.69
C ILE A 137 0.95 -1.06 -3.90
N GLN A 138 0.50 -0.77 -5.11
CA GLN A 138 1.11 -1.29 -6.35
C GLN A 138 2.58 -0.88 -6.47
N SER A 139 2.90 0.40 -6.16
CA SER A 139 4.28 0.90 -6.16
C SER A 139 5.17 0.17 -5.16
N TRP A 140 4.63 -0.23 -4.00
CA TRP A 140 5.36 -1.03 -3.03
C TRP A 140 5.69 -2.41 -3.57
N PHE A 141 4.67 -3.15 -4.04
CA PHE A 141 4.87 -4.51 -4.56
C PHE A 141 5.72 -4.56 -5.83
N ALA A 142 5.69 -3.53 -6.66
CA ALA A 142 6.60 -3.41 -7.80
C ALA A 142 8.06 -3.27 -7.37
N ARG A 143 8.33 -2.52 -6.27
CA ARG A 143 9.69 -2.31 -5.74
C ARG A 143 10.20 -3.49 -4.90
N GLN A 144 9.32 -4.12 -4.14
CA GLN A 144 9.65 -5.17 -3.18
C GLN A 144 8.61 -6.30 -3.20
N PRO A 145 8.53 -7.08 -4.29
CA PRO A 145 7.63 -8.20 -4.36
C PRO A 145 8.07 -9.28 -3.35
N PRO A 146 7.13 -9.86 -2.58
CA PRO A 146 7.46 -10.92 -1.64
C PRO A 146 8.06 -12.14 -2.36
N PRO A 147 9.09 -12.79 -1.80
CA PRO A 147 9.69 -13.99 -2.39
C PRO A 147 8.66 -15.09 -2.65
N GLY A 148 8.81 -15.82 -3.76
CA GLY A 148 7.91 -16.90 -4.14
C GLY A 148 6.57 -16.45 -4.73
N THR A 149 6.34 -15.14 -4.91
CA THR A 149 5.15 -14.62 -5.60
C THR A 149 5.36 -14.51 -7.11
N LEU A 150 4.24 -14.45 -7.85
CA LEU A 150 4.29 -14.19 -9.30
C LEU A 150 5.01 -12.87 -9.62
N LEU A 151 4.82 -11.84 -8.81
CA LEU A 151 5.49 -10.55 -8.99
C LEU A 151 7.01 -10.66 -8.81
N ALA A 152 7.49 -11.41 -7.80
CA ALA A 152 8.91 -11.67 -7.62
C ALA A 152 9.48 -12.46 -8.79
N TRP A 153 8.78 -13.50 -9.23
CA TRP A 153 9.17 -14.32 -10.38
C TRP A 153 9.23 -13.50 -11.68
N GLN A 154 8.25 -12.63 -11.92
CA GLN A 154 8.25 -11.71 -13.08
C GLN A 154 9.43 -10.75 -13.03
N ARG A 155 9.73 -10.18 -11.86
CA ARG A 155 10.87 -9.29 -11.65
C ARG A 155 12.23 -9.99 -11.88
N GLU A 156 12.40 -11.20 -11.35
CA GLU A 156 13.63 -11.98 -11.53
C GLU A 156 13.90 -12.33 -13.01
N ARG A 157 12.85 -12.44 -13.81
CA ARG A 157 12.94 -12.72 -15.26
C ARG A 157 13.05 -11.45 -16.11
N GLY A 158 13.05 -10.27 -15.51
CA GLY A 158 13.27 -8.99 -16.19
C GLY A 158 12.09 -8.48 -17.02
N GLY A 159 10.84 -8.85 -16.65
CA GLY A 159 9.66 -8.28 -17.30
C GLY A 159 8.40 -9.12 -17.15
N SER A 160 7.26 -8.51 -17.47
CA SER A 160 5.97 -9.18 -17.59
C SER A 160 5.90 -9.99 -18.88
N GLU A 161 5.38 -11.21 -18.83
CA GLU A 161 5.10 -11.99 -20.06
C GLU A 161 3.70 -11.63 -20.58
N VAL A 162 3.63 -11.34 -21.88
CA VAL A 162 2.37 -11.05 -22.58
C VAL A 162 2.19 -12.03 -23.73
N THR A 163 1.09 -12.76 -23.74
CA THR A 163 0.70 -13.59 -24.88
C THR A 163 -0.09 -12.75 -25.88
N ILE A 164 0.39 -12.69 -27.12
CA ILE A 164 -0.19 -11.91 -28.18
C ILE A 164 -1.56 -12.48 -28.59
N VAL A 165 -2.56 -11.61 -28.62
CA VAL A 165 -3.88 -11.94 -29.13
C VAL A 165 -4.14 -11.21 -30.47
N ALA A 166 -5.20 -11.62 -31.17
CA ALA A 166 -5.56 -11.01 -32.45
C ALA A 166 -5.84 -9.51 -32.29
N GLY A 167 -5.15 -8.69 -33.04
CA GLY A 167 -5.25 -7.23 -33.01
C GLY A 167 -4.15 -6.53 -32.20
N ASP A 168 -3.35 -7.25 -31.39
CA ASP A 168 -2.25 -6.63 -30.66
C ASP A 168 -1.14 -6.15 -31.62
N THR A 169 -0.57 -4.98 -31.28
CA THR A 169 0.64 -4.44 -31.94
C THR A 169 1.72 -4.15 -30.89
N LEU A 170 2.99 -4.17 -31.31
CA LEU A 170 4.10 -3.81 -30.41
C LEU A 170 3.96 -2.39 -29.84
N SER A 171 3.38 -1.47 -30.60
CA SER A 171 3.18 -0.08 -30.16
C SER A 171 2.13 0.03 -29.06
N GLU A 172 0.99 -0.64 -29.19
CA GLU A 172 -0.06 -0.65 -28.16
C GLU A 172 0.40 -1.37 -26.89
N ILE A 173 1.17 -2.47 -27.03
CA ILE A 173 1.77 -3.17 -25.89
C ILE A 173 2.77 -2.25 -25.19
N ALA A 174 3.65 -1.58 -25.93
CA ALA A 174 4.62 -0.65 -25.38
C ALA A 174 3.95 0.49 -24.60
N GLU A 175 2.89 1.09 -25.15
CA GLU A 175 2.10 2.12 -24.47
C GLU A 175 1.40 1.60 -23.22
N ARG A 176 0.77 0.42 -23.29
CA ARG A 176 0.07 -0.25 -22.16
C ARG A 176 0.99 -0.51 -20.96
N TYR A 177 2.25 -0.85 -21.22
CA TYR A 177 3.22 -1.19 -20.20
C TYR A 177 4.21 -0.07 -19.87
N GLY A 178 4.12 1.08 -20.56
CA GLY A 178 4.98 2.24 -20.30
C GLY A 178 6.45 2.04 -20.72
N VAL A 179 6.68 1.19 -21.71
CA VAL A 179 8.01 0.85 -22.24
C VAL A 179 8.15 1.28 -23.71
N THR A 180 9.34 1.17 -24.29
CA THR A 180 9.55 1.44 -25.70
C THR A 180 9.41 0.17 -26.54
N VAL A 181 8.97 0.30 -27.81
CA VAL A 181 8.97 -0.80 -28.77
C VAL A 181 10.39 -1.37 -28.94
N ALA A 182 11.40 -0.52 -28.88
CA ALA A 182 12.80 -0.95 -28.98
C ALA A 182 13.22 -1.84 -27.81
N SER A 183 12.81 -1.50 -26.58
CA SER A 183 13.11 -2.34 -25.40
C SER A 183 12.40 -3.69 -25.45
N ILE A 184 11.14 -3.73 -25.88
CA ILE A 184 10.42 -5.01 -26.10
C ILE A 184 11.16 -5.87 -27.13
N LYS A 185 11.55 -5.30 -28.25
CA LYS A 185 12.28 -6.02 -29.30
C LYS A 185 13.61 -6.59 -28.79
N GLN A 186 14.35 -5.78 -28.06
CA GLN A 186 15.64 -6.18 -27.49
C GLN A 186 15.50 -7.33 -26.51
N SER A 187 14.54 -7.27 -25.59
CA SER A 187 14.29 -8.32 -24.58
C SER A 187 13.83 -9.64 -25.19
N ASN A 188 13.23 -9.60 -26.38
CA ASN A 188 12.71 -10.79 -27.07
C ASN A 188 13.54 -11.22 -28.30
N GLY A 189 14.64 -10.56 -28.60
CA GLY A 189 15.46 -10.88 -29.78
C GLY A 189 14.75 -10.68 -31.11
N LEU A 190 13.78 -9.74 -31.18
CA LEU A 190 13.00 -9.49 -32.38
C LEU A 190 13.77 -8.58 -33.36
N GLY A 191 14.13 -9.11 -34.52
CA GLY A 191 14.76 -8.33 -35.59
C GLY A 191 13.80 -7.44 -36.37
N ARG A 192 12.48 -7.68 -36.29
CA ARG A 192 11.42 -6.97 -37.05
C ARG A 192 10.26 -6.66 -36.10
N ASP A 193 9.32 -5.81 -36.53
CA ASP A 193 8.13 -5.43 -35.76
C ASP A 193 6.96 -6.42 -35.95
N VAL A 194 7.26 -7.64 -36.34
CA VAL A 194 6.26 -8.68 -36.61
C VAL A 194 6.12 -9.57 -35.38
N ILE A 195 4.88 -9.71 -34.89
CA ILE A 195 4.48 -10.57 -33.80
C ILE A 195 3.34 -11.48 -34.25
N PHE A 196 3.19 -12.63 -33.62
CA PHE A 196 2.19 -13.65 -34.01
C PHE A 196 1.23 -13.92 -32.86
N VAL A 197 -0.05 -14.16 -33.17
CA VAL A 197 -1.04 -14.61 -32.20
C VAL A 197 -0.58 -15.89 -31.50
N GLY A 198 -0.64 -15.92 -30.18
CA GLY A 198 -0.14 -17.00 -29.35
C GLY A 198 1.36 -16.90 -29.00
N GLN A 199 2.10 -15.95 -29.58
CA GLN A 199 3.47 -15.67 -29.20
C GLN A 199 3.52 -15.03 -27.80
N THR A 200 4.43 -15.48 -26.95
CA THR A 200 4.68 -14.84 -25.64
C THR A 200 5.86 -13.88 -25.78
N LEU A 201 5.67 -12.66 -25.35
CA LEU A 201 6.70 -11.63 -25.29
C LEU A 201 7.02 -11.29 -23.83
N VAL A 202 8.31 -11.14 -23.53
CA VAL A 202 8.82 -10.58 -22.28
C VAL A 202 8.81 -9.05 -22.42
N ILE A 203 8.07 -8.37 -21.57
CA ILE A 203 8.00 -6.89 -21.50
C ILE A 203 8.97 -6.44 -20.41
N PRO A 204 10.08 -5.74 -20.74
CA PRO A 204 11.04 -5.27 -19.76
C PRO A 204 10.41 -4.23 -18.83
N GLU A 205 11.01 -4.01 -17.65
CA GLU A 205 10.66 -2.86 -16.82
C GLU A 205 11.06 -1.56 -17.52
N GLY A 206 10.19 -0.52 -17.44
CA GLY A 206 10.40 0.81 -18.03
C GLY A 206 11.37 1.67 -17.21
#